data_903c42fa5332e6543e0688163a6c62b5
#
_entry.id   903c42fa5332e6543e0688163a6c62b5
#
_cell.length_a   1.000
_cell.length_b   1.000
_cell.length_c   1.000
_cell.angle_alpha   90.00
_cell.angle_beta   90.00
_cell.angle_gamma   90.00
#
_symmetry.space_group_name_H-M   'P 1'
#
loop_
_entity.id
_entity.type
_entity.pdbx_description
1 polymer ?
#
loop_
_entity_poly.entity_id
_entity_poly.type
_entity_poly.pdbx_seq_one_letter_code
_entity_poly.pdbx_strand_id
1 'polypeptide(L)' 'MHPNRLVDPEDSSWDAYIWVDNADALYEEYQRNGVRIVRPICDQPYGCRDFDIQDCNGYTLCFGHTI' A
#
# COMPACT_ATOMS: atom_id res chain seq x y z
N MET A 1 13.47 2.40 13.91
CA MET A 1 13.40 1.80 13.84
C MET A 1 13.14 1.20 13.79
N HIS A 2 12.75 1.26 13.62
CA HIS A 2 12.45 0.49 13.40
C HIS A 2 11.92 -0.20 13.54
N PRO A 3 11.70 0.05 13.82
CA PRO A 3 11.09 -0.83 14.11
C PRO A 3 10.28 -1.57 13.58
N ASN A 4 10.13 -1.32 13.06
CA ASN A 4 9.41 -1.99 12.57
C ASN A 4 9.59 -3.00 11.89
N ARG A 5 9.70 -3.48 12.35
CA ARG A 5 9.86 -4.53 11.76
C ARG A 5 8.83 -5.51 11.91
N LEU A 6 7.62 -5.08 11.98
CA LEU A 6 6.46 -5.91 11.95
C LEU A 6 6.32 -6.60 10.63
N VAL A 7 6.86 -6.00 9.60
CA VAL A 7 6.79 -6.54 8.26
C VAL A 7 8.03 -7.35 7.99
N ASP A 8 7.85 -8.52 7.45
CA ASP A 8 8.96 -9.36 7.06
C ASP A 8 9.65 -8.74 5.87
N PRO A 9 10.88 -8.30 5.99
CA PRO A 9 11.56 -7.65 4.88
C PRO A 9 11.71 -8.52 3.67
N GLU A 10 11.74 -9.83 3.84
CA GLU A 10 11.92 -10.72 2.72
C GLU A 10 10.71 -10.77 1.84
N ASP A 11 9.53 -10.62 2.44
CA ASP A 11 8.29 -10.68 1.70
C ASP A 11 7.78 -9.31 1.33
N SER A 12 8.36 -8.28 1.89
CA SER A 12 7.85 -6.94 1.74
C SER A 12 8.46 -6.28 0.52
N SER A 13 7.62 -5.74 -0.33
CA SER A 13 8.05 -4.86 -1.39
C SER A 13 7.76 -3.41 -1.03
N TRP A 14 7.32 -3.16 0.19
CA TRP A 14 6.96 -1.81 0.63
C TRP A 14 8.01 -1.23 1.55
N ASP A 15 8.14 0.08 1.50
CA ASP A 15 8.92 0.82 2.49
C ASP A 15 8.06 1.18 3.69
N ALA A 16 6.73 1.25 3.50
CA ALA A 16 5.79 1.49 4.58
C ALA A 16 4.43 0.91 4.25
N TYR A 17 3.71 0.48 5.27
CA TYR A 17 2.33 0.01 5.14
C TYR A 17 1.44 0.94 5.96
N ILE A 18 0.44 1.52 5.32
CA ILE A 18 -0.41 2.53 5.94
C ILE A 18 -1.84 2.04 5.94
N TRP A 19 -2.44 1.98 7.13
CA TRP A 19 -3.83 1.57 7.28
C TRP A 19 -4.74 2.75 7.00
N VAL A 20 -5.79 2.53 6.21
CA VAL A 20 -6.76 3.55 5.86
C VAL A 20 -8.15 2.98 6.05
N ASP A 21 -9.15 3.87 6.09
CA ASP A 21 -10.52 3.44 6.27
C ASP A 21 -11.12 2.84 5.01
N ASN A 22 -10.74 3.37 3.86
CA ASN A 22 -11.34 2.95 2.60
C ASN A 22 -10.27 3.01 1.51
N ALA A 23 -9.62 1.88 1.28
CA ALA A 23 -8.55 1.82 0.30
C ALA A 23 -9.07 2.00 -1.12
N ASP A 24 -10.30 1.56 -1.41
CA ASP A 24 -10.85 1.71 -2.75
C ASP A 24 -11.02 3.17 -3.12
N ALA A 25 -11.53 3.97 -2.20
CA ALA A 25 -11.73 5.40 -2.47
C ALA A 25 -10.39 6.09 -2.68
N LEU A 26 -9.41 5.74 -1.86
CA LEU A 26 -8.08 6.33 -1.98
C LEU A 26 -7.42 5.92 -3.28
N TYR A 27 -7.59 4.66 -3.66
CA TYR A 27 -7.04 4.15 -4.90
C TYR A 27 -7.59 4.93 -6.10
N GLU A 28 -8.91 5.15 -6.12
CA GLU A 28 -9.52 5.91 -7.19
C GLU A 28 -9.02 7.34 -7.23
N GLU A 29 -8.87 7.94 -6.06
CA GLU A 29 -8.36 9.31 -5.99
C GLU A 29 -6.94 9.38 -6.54
N TYR A 30 -6.10 8.44 -6.17
CA TYR A 30 -4.72 8.42 -6.64
C TYR A 30 -4.64 8.18 -8.14
N GLN A 31 -5.51 7.34 -8.67
CA GLN A 31 -5.55 7.15 -10.12
C GLN A 31 -5.93 8.43 -10.85
N ARG A 32 -6.91 9.16 -10.31
CA ARG A 32 -7.34 10.42 -10.92
C ARG A 32 -6.22 11.45 -10.89
N ASN A 33 -5.39 11.40 -9.86
CA ASN A 33 -4.33 12.39 -9.67
C ASN A 33 -3.02 12.00 -10.33
N GLY A 34 -3.00 10.87 -11.03
CA GLY A 34 -1.81 10.46 -11.75
C GLY A 34 -0.70 9.89 -10.89
N VAL A 35 -1.04 9.44 -9.68
CA VAL A 35 -0.07 8.81 -8.81
C VAL A 35 0.36 7.48 -9.42
N ARG A 36 1.65 7.16 -9.29
CA ARG A 36 2.18 5.94 -9.88
C ARG A 36 1.75 4.74 -9.06
N ILE A 37 0.85 3.94 -9.64
CA ILE A 37 0.38 2.70 -9.02
C ILE A 37 1.32 1.59 -9.47
N VAL A 38 2.00 0.95 -8.53
CA VAL A 38 2.91 -0.14 -8.88
C VAL A 38 2.26 -1.51 -8.71
N ARG A 39 1.20 -1.60 -7.91
CA ARG A 39 0.42 -2.81 -7.78
C ARG A 39 -1.04 -2.44 -7.61
N PRO A 40 -1.94 -2.94 -8.49
CA PRO A 40 -3.36 -2.59 -8.40
C PRO A 40 -3.98 -3.08 -7.10
N ILE A 41 -5.07 -2.43 -6.72
CA ILE A 41 -5.79 -2.82 -5.52
C ILE A 41 -6.36 -4.22 -5.70
N CYS A 42 -6.21 -5.05 -4.68
CA CYS A 42 -6.76 -6.40 -4.69
C CYS A 42 -6.87 -6.92 -3.26
N ASP A 43 -7.64 -7.99 -3.11
CA ASP A 43 -7.77 -8.67 -1.83
C ASP A 43 -6.57 -9.56 -1.61
N GLN A 44 -6.03 -9.51 -0.40
CA GLN A 44 -4.87 -10.31 -0.05
C GLN A 44 -5.28 -11.51 0.79
N PRO A 45 -4.53 -12.60 0.72
CA PRO A 45 -4.87 -13.80 1.50
C PRO A 45 -4.83 -13.57 3.01
N TYR A 46 -4.16 -12.52 3.47
CA TYR A 46 -4.11 -12.23 4.90
C TYR A 46 -5.28 -11.37 5.38
N GLY A 47 -6.31 -11.20 4.56
CA GLY A 47 -7.55 -10.59 5.00
C GLY A 47 -7.58 -9.08 4.87
N CYS A 48 -6.79 -8.52 4.00
CA CYS A 48 -6.76 -7.09 3.75
C CYS A 48 -6.93 -6.82 2.27
N ARG A 49 -7.41 -5.62 1.97
CA ARG A 49 -7.50 -5.15 0.59
C ARG A 49 -6.57 -3.97 0.46
N ASP A 50 -5.56 -4.09 -0.38
CA ASP A 50 -4.51 -3.08 -0.43
C ASP A 50 -3.94 -2.89 -1.82
N PHE A 51 -3.19 -1.81 -1.97
CA PHE A 51 -2.52 -1.48 -3.22
C PHE A 51 -1.20 -0.76 -2.89
N ASP A 52 -0.31 -0.72 -3.87
CA ASP A 52 1.01 -0.11 -3.70
C ASP A 52 1.17 1.04 -4.67
N ILE A 53 1.79 2.11 -4.19
CA ILE A 53 2.18 3.24 -5.04
C ILE A 53 3.67 3.49 -4.85
N GLN A 54 4.22 4.28 -5.78
CA GLN A 54 5.59 4.74 -5.64
C GLN A 54 5.56 6.25 -5.54
N ASP A 55 6.17 6.79 -4.49
CA ASP A 55 6.17 8.23 -4.31
C ASP A 55 7.29 8.87 -5.16
N CYS A 56 7.40 10.18 -5.09
CA CYS A 56 8.34 10.91 -5.92
C CYS A 56 9.79 10.64 -5.56
N ASN A 57 10.03 10.06 -4.41
CA ASN A 57 11.37 9.71 -3.97
C ASN A 57 11.70 8.25 -4.26
N GLY A 58 10.78 7.53 -4.89
CA GLY A 58 11.01 6.15 -5.24
C GLY A 58 10.65 5.14 -4.15
N TYR A 59 10.06 5.60 -3.05
CA TYR A 59 9.63 4.69 -1.99
C TYR A 59 8.31 4.03 -2.38
N THR A 60 8.18 2.76 -2.03
CA THR A 60 6.93 2.03 -2.25
C THR A 60 6.10 2.09 -0.98
N LEU A 61 4.88 2.58 -1.13
CA LEU A 61 3.95 2.70 -0.02
C LEU A 61 2.74 1.84 -0.28
N CYS A 62 2.33 1.07 0.73
CA CYS A 62 1.16 0.21 0.63
C CYS A 62 0.05 0.79 1.49
N PHE A 63 -1.13 0.95 0.91
CA PHE A 63 -2.30 1.45 1.62
C PHE A 63 -3.35 0.36 1.63
N GLY A 64 -3.93 0.09 2.79
CA GLY A 64 -4.88 -0.99 2.88
C GLY A 64 -5.87 -0.86 4.02
N HIS A 65 -6.93 -1.66 3.95
CA HIS A 65 -7.91 -1.77 5.02
C HIS A 65 -8.28 -3.24 5.19
N THR A 66 -8.79 -3.56 6.38
CA THR A 66 -9.22 -4.92 6.69
C THR A 66 -10.52 -5.22 5.97
N ILE A 67 -10.62 -6.38 5.38
CA ILE A 67 -11.84 -6.82 4.70
C ILE A 67 -12.86 -7.31 5.71
#